data_3ffb2f5c29daef6d71f63d875b118693
#
_entry.id   3ffb2f5c29daef6d71f63d875b118693
#
_cell.length_a   1.000
_cell.length_b   1.000
_cell.length_c   1.000
_cell.angle_alpha   90.00
_cell.angle_beta   90.00
_cell.angle_gamma   90.00
#
_symmetry.space_group_name_H-M   'P 1'
#
loop_
_entity.id
_entity.type
_entity.pdbx_description
1 polymer ?
#
loop_
_entity_poly.entity_id
_entity_poly.type
_entity_poly.pdbx_seq_one_letter_code
_entity_poly.pdbx_strand_id
1 'polypeptide(L)' 'EYPHLVILRTLSKAFALAGLRCGFTLANAEVINVLLKVIAPYPLSTPVADIAAQALSPAGIAAMRARVAPILDERAYLV' A
#
# COMPACT_ATOMS: atom_id res chain seq x y z
N GLU A 1 -13.11 13.58 8.98
CA GLU A 1 -12.93 14.96 8.55
C GLU A 1 -13.20 15.16 7.07
N TYR A 2 -12.86 14.18 6.25
CA TYR A 2 -13.15 14.19 4.81
C TYR A 2 -13.94 12.94 4.46
N PRO A 3 -15.26 12.91 4.71
CA PRO A 3 -16.06 11.68 4.59
C PRO A 3 -16.15 11.15 3.15
N HIS A 4 -15.90 12.00 2.16
CA HIS A 4 -15.94 11.61 0.75
C HIS A 4 -14.56 11.31 0.16
N LEU A 5 -13.50 11.43 0.97
CA LEU A 5 -12.14 11.16 0.50
C LEU A 5 -11.86 9.65 0.53
N VAL A 6 -11.36 9.15 -0.58
CA VAL A 6 -10.90 7.76 -0.71
C VAL A 6 -9.46 7.81 -1.21
N ILE A 7 -8.56 7.18 -0.47
CA ILE A 7 -7.14 7.11 -0.83
C ILE A 7 -6.82 5.67 -1.20
N LEU A 8 -6.30 5.47 -2.41
CA LEU A 8 -5.83 4.17 -2.89
C LEU A 8 -4.31 4.15 -2.85
N ARG A 9 -3.76 3.10 -2.27
CA ARG A 9 -2.31 2.90 -2.19
C ARG A 9 -1.96 1.50 -2.66
N THR A 10 -0.73 1.34 -3.13
CA THR A 10 -0.24 0.05 -3.61
C THR A 10 1.14 -0.24 -3.02
N LEU A 11 1.45 -1.52 -2.86
CA LEU A 11 2.79 -1.97 -2.49
C LEU A 11 3.67 -2.24 -3.72
N SER A 12 3.16 -1.95 -4.93
CA SER A 12 3.82 -2.30 -6.19
C SER A 12 5.03 -1.43 -6.54
N LYS A 13 5.11 -0.23 -6.01
CA LYS A 13 6.16 0.75 -6.39
C LYS A 13 7.18 0.92 -5.27
N ALA A 14 6.94 1.84 -4.33
CA ALA A 14 7.90 2.17 -3.27
C ALA A 14 8.31 0.97 -2.42
N PHE A 15 7.39 0.04 -2.17
CA PHE A 15 7.68 -1.17 -1.40
C PHE A 15 8.25 -2.30 -2.24
N ALA A 16 8.40 -2.11 -3.56
CA ALA A 16 9.00 -3.08 -4.48
C ALA A 16 8.30 -4.46 -4.46
N LEU A 17 7.00 -4.49 -4.26
CA LEU A 17 6.21 -5.73 -4.13
C LEU A 17 5.15 -5.84 -5.23
N ALA A 18 5.51 -5.47 -6.47
CA ALA A 18 4.56 -5.54 -7.59
C ALA A 18 4.01 -6.96 -7.81
N GLY A 19 4.85 -7.98 -7.64
CA GLY A 19 4.43 -9.37 -7.79
C GLY A 19 3.45 -9.86 -6.74
N LEU A 20 3.33 -9.15 -5.63
CA LEU A 20 2.43 -9.51 -4.53
C LEU A 20 0.96 -9.21 -4.88
N ARG A 21 0.71 -8.29 -5.81
CA ARG A 21 -0.62 -7.84 -6.23
C ARG A 21 -1.47 -7.37 -5.04
N CYS A 22 -0.88 -6.53 -4.20
CA CYS A 22 -1.51 -6.04 -2.98
C CYS A 22 -1.54 -4.51 -2.95
N GLY A 23 -2.69 -3.98 -2.61
CA GLY A 23 -2.89 -2.57 -2.34
C GLY A 23 -3.88 -2.41 -1.20
N PHE A 24 -4.15 -1.19 -0.82
CA PHE A 24 -5.11 -0.93 0.25
C PHE A 24 -5.84 0.39 0.02
N THR A 25 -6.98 0.52 0.67
CA THR A 25 -7.85 1.68 0.59
C THR A 25 -8.01 2.29 1.98
N LEU A 26 -7.85 3.60 2.05
CA LEU A 26 -8.13 4.38 3.25
C LEU A 26 -9.35 5.25 2.97
N ALA A 27 -10.41 5.07 3.75
CA ALA A 27 -11.65 5.80 3.54
C ALA A 27 -12.49 5.81 4.83
N ASN A 28 -13.58 6.57 4.81
CA ASN A 28 -14.57 6.54 5.88
C ASN A 28 -15.11 5.11 6.06
N ALA A 29 -15.45 4.73 7.28
CA ALA A 29 -15.92 3.39 7.61
C ALA A 29 -17.15 2.97 6.78
N GLU A 30 -18.05 3.89 6.49
CA GLU A 30 -19.23 3.58 5.68
C GLU A 30 -18.85 3.17 4.25
N VAL A 31 -17.86 3.86 3.66
CA VAL A 31 -17.35 3.52 2.34
C VAL A 31 -16.69 2.15 2.37
N ILE A 32 -15.86 1.87 3.36
CA ILE A 32 -15.20 0.58 3.52
C ILE A 32 -16.21 -0.55 3.66
N ASN A 33 -17.28 -0.34 4.43
CA ASN A 33 -18.34 -1.34 4.59
C ASN A 33 -19.02 -1.67 3.26
N VAL A 34 -19.26 -0.68 2.42
CA VAL A 34 -19.82 -0.90 1.08
C VAL A 34 -18.85 -1.68 0.20
N LEU A 35 -17.57 -1.31 0.22
CA LEU A 35 -16.55 -2.01 -0.56
C LEU A 35 -16.40 -3.47 -0.16
N LEU A 36 -16.50 -3.77 1.14
CA LEU A 36 -16.44 -5.15 1.63
C LEU A 36 -17.57 -6.02 1.11
N LYS A 37 -18.69 -5.43 0.73
CA LYS A 37 -19.84 -6.16 0.17
C LYS A 37 -19.65 -6.53 -1.30
N VAL A 38 -18.78 -5.83 -2.02
CA VAL A 38 -18.64 -6.01 -3.48
C VAL A 38 -17.32 -6.68 -3.87
N ILE A 39 -16.34 -6.78 -2.98
CA ILE A 39 -15.09 -7.47 -3.30
C ILE A 39 -15.32 -8.98 -3.39
N ALA A 40 -14.46 -9.64 -4.19
CA ALA A 40 -14.49 -11.09 -4.32
C ALA A 40 -14.16 -11.76 -2.99
N PRO A 41 -14.72 -12.96 -2.70
CA PRO A 41 -14.32 -13.72 -1.52
C PRO A 41 -12.84 -14.08 -1.59
N TYR A 42 -12.15 -14.06 -0.43
CA TYR A 42 -10.73 -14.40 -0.32
C TYR A 42 -9.84 -13.57 -1.26
N PRO A 43 -9.92 -12.22 -1.20
CA PRO A 43 -9.14 -11.38 -2.14
C PRO A 43 -7.65 -11.44 -1.90
N LEU A 44 -7.20 -11.81 -0.70
CA LEU A 44 -5.80 -11.97 -0.34
C LEU A 44 -5.57 -13.35 0.26
N SER A 45 -4.50 -14.02 -0.19
CA SER A 45 -4.06 -15.25 0.45
C SER A 45 -3.33 -14.93 1.76
N THR A 46 -3.26 -15.92 2.67
CA THR A 46 -2.56 -15.74 3.95
C THR A 46 -1.09 -15.36 3.77
N PRO A 47 -0.31 -16.02 2.90
CA PRO A 47 1.09 -15.59 2.67
C PRO A 47 1.21 -14.14 2.19
N VAL A 48 0.33 -13.70 1.29
CA VAL A 48 0.33 -12.32 0.81
C VAL A 48 0.03 -11.35 1.93
N ALA A 49 -0.98 -11.64 2.76
CA ALA A 49 -1.33 -10.79 3.90
C ALA A 49 -0.17 -10.69 4.90
N ASP A 50 0.53 -11.80 5.17
CA ASP A 50 1.67 -11.81 6.09
C ASP A 50 2.83 -10.97 5.56
N ILE A 51 3.15 -11.10 4.27
CA ILE A 51 4.22 -10.31 3.63
C ILE A 51 3.85 -8.83 3.64
N ALA A 52 2.61 -8.49 3.33
CA ALA A 52 2.13 -7.11 3.35
C ALA A 52 2.22 -6.52 4.76
N ALA A 53 1.83 -7.27 5.79
CA ALA A 53 1.93 -6.83 7.17
C ALA A 53 3.38 -6.55 7.59
N GLN A 54 4.33 -7.38 7.17
CA GLN A 54 5.75 -7.16 7.43
C GLN A 54 6.26 -5.91 6.70
N ALA A 55 5.86 -5.72 5.44
CA ALA A 55 6.27 -4.55 4.66
C ALA A 55 5.76 -3.24 5.28
N LEU A 56 4.58 -3.26 5.89
CA LEU A 56 3.97 -2.09 6.51
C LEU A 56 4.32 -1.95 7.99
N SER A 57 5.14 -2.83 8.55
CA SER A 57 5.68 -2.69 9.90
C SER A 57 6.62 -1.48 9.98
N PRO A 58 6.92 -0.96 11.19
CA PRO A 58 7.89 0.14 11.32
C PRO A 58 9.22 -0.15 10.63
N ALA A 59 9.75 -1.37 10.75
CA ALA A 59 11.00 -1.77 10.09
C ALA A 59 10.84 -1.81 8.57
N GLY A 60 9.72 -2.32 8.07
CA GLY A 60 9.43 -2.37 6.63
C GLY A 60 9.30 -0.98 6.02
N ILE A 61 8.63 -0.07 6.69
CA ILE A 61 8.48 1.32 6.25
C ILE A 61 9.84 2.02 6.25
N ALA A 62 10.67 1.81 7.28
CA ALA A 62 12.01 2.38 7.32
C ALA A 62 12.88 1.86 6.16
N ALA A 63 12.81 0.57 5.87
CA ALA A 63 13.53 -0.02 4.74
C ALA A 63 13.05 0.57 3.40
N MET A 64 11.74 0.75 3.23
CA MET A 64 11.18 1.38 2.05
C MET A 64 11.71 2.80 1.87
N ARG A 65 11.68 3.60 2.92
CA ARG A 65 12.16 4.98 2.87
C ARG A 65 13.65 5.04 2.52
N ALA A 66 14.45 4.11 3.04
CA ALA A 66 15.87 4.02 2.73
C ALA A 66 16.13 3.69 1.25
N ARG A 67 15.26 2.90 0.61
CA ARG A 67 15.36 2.61 -0.82
C ARG A 67 14.89 3.78 -1.69
N VAL A 68 13.88 4.50 -1.25
CA VAL A 68 13.27 5.60 -2.02
C VAL A 68 14.15 6.85 -2.01
N ALA A 69 14.85 7.13 -0.90
CA ALA A 69 15.64 8.35 -0.76
C ALA A 69 16.66 8.55 -1.89
N PRO A 70 17.52 7.56 -2.26
CA PRO A 70 18.43 7.72 -3.40
C PRO A 70 17.72 7.97 -4.72
N ILE A 71 16.56 7.34 -4.92
CA ILE A 71 15.78 7.53 -6.15
C ILE A 71 15.30 8.97 -6.26
N LEU A 72 14.83 9.55 -5.16
CA LEU A 72 14.39 10.94 -5.14
C LEU A 72 15.57 11.90 -5.41
N ASP A 73 16.74 11.61 -4.85
CA ASP A 73 17.94 12.40 -5.07
C ASP A 73 18.37 12.35 -6.55
N GLU A 74 18.37 11.14 -7.14
CA GLU A 74 18.72 10.99 -8.56
C GLU A 74 17.69 11.68 -9.45
N ARG A 75 16.42 11.60 -9.11
CA ARG A 75 15.38 12.32 -9.85
C ARG A 75 15.62 13.83 -9.84
N ALA A 76 15.94 14.38 -8.69
CA ALA A 76 16.23 15.81 -8.56
C ALA A 76 17.45 16.23 -9.39
N TYR A 77 18.45 15.34 -9.48
CA TYR A 77 19.65 15.59 -10.30
C TYR A 77 19.32 15.62 -11.79
N LEU A 78 18.42 14.75 -12.25
CA LEU A 78 18.06 14.64 -13.67
C LEU A 78 17.10 15.74 -14.13
N VAL A 79 16.36 16.32 -13.23
CA VAL A 79 15.38 17.37 -13.52
C VAL A 79 15.91 18.73 -13.10
#